data_2e1339ff360dc1f003edc1bd02d3633d
#
_entry.id   2e1339ff360dc1f003edc1bd02d3633d
#
_cell.length_a   1.000
_cell.length_b   1.000
_cell.length_c   1.000
_cell.angle_alpha   90.00
_cell.angle_beta   90.00
_cell.angle_gamma   90.00
#
_symmetry.space_group_name_H-M   'P 1'
#
loop_
_entity.id
_entity.type
_entity.pdbx_description
1 polymer ?
#
loop_
_entity_poly.entity_id
_entity_poly.type
_entity_poly.pdbx_seq_one_letter_code
_entity_poly.pdbx_strand_id
1 'polypeptide(L)'
;MRFRVAFSLAAAAFAAVPVTASASEMITRNATHVRLAVNRNNVALLNYRAGGRQHHTLAWGAINARTPSRGSTQLSFRLDYSGGWGSRRRDVWRGFKNACGQYEGPALRYLVAACTAPDGSHWAVQKWRRLLPPFGRRPTFAQRATELHLSHWSGELPEFVVKLDWVYKRFDHLYGWLRYKGKGVYGFRATKYGSPLDRWGRNVFVDTYNSRYGRGWKRENAFLTHRRTGAFCYGFYPHGNRPPGRGSHYRATVIGPGVTPILFWQGVAPGPFNAELDEIAYQEQKQLFTNAKCRHR
;
A
#
# COMPACT_ATOMS: atom_id res chain seq x y z
N MET A 1 -64.51 -1.50 -19.89
CA MET A 1 -63.41 -0.86 -19.09
C MET A 1 -62.16 -1.70 -19.26
N ARG A 2 -61.18 -1.23 -20.05
CA ARG A 2 -59.91 -1.94 -20.29
C ARG A 2 -58.83 -1.22 -19.52
N PHE A 3 -58.29 -1.80 -18.43
CA PHE A 3 -57.12 -1.29 -17.70
C PHE A 3 -55.85 -1.62 -18.46
N ARG A 4 -55.10 -0.59 -18.85
CA ARG A 4 -53.71 -0.70 -19.37
C ARG A 4 -52.78 -0.54 -18.18
N VAL A 5 -52.06 -1.59 -17.86
CA VAL A 5 -50.96 -1.56 -16.89
C VAL A 5 -49.70 -1.12 -17.66
N ALA A 6 -49.18 0.03 -17.29
CA ALA A 6 -47.88 0.53 -17.81
C ALA A 6 -46.76 -0.02 -16.93
N PHE A 7 -45.91 -0.85 -17.52
CA PHE A 7 -44.67 -1.31 -16.89
C PHE A 7 -43.57 -0.24 -17.09
N SER A 8 -43.21 0.44 -16.00
CA SER A 8 -42.07 1.35 -16.00
C SER A 8 -40.77 0.54 -15.79
N LEU A 9 -39.95 0.41 -16.81
CA LEU A 9 -38.57 -0.10 -16.68
C LEU A 9 -37.71 0.98 -15.99
N ALA A 10 -37.35 0.74 -14.74
CA ALA A 10 -36.31 1.52 -14.08
C ALA A 10 -34.93 1.05 -14.55
N ALA A 11 -34.29 1.83 -15.40
CA ALA A 11 -32.89 1.60 -15.79
C ALA A 11 -31.99 1.96 -14.62
N ALA A 12 -31.44 0.96 -13.94
CA ALA A 12 -30.41 1.15 -12.92
C ALA A 12 -29.10 1.56 -13.61
N ALA A 13 -28.78 2.84 -13.56
CA ALA A 13 -27.48 3.37 -13.98
C ALA A 13 -26.41 2.88 -12.97
N PHE A 14 -25.64 1.87 -13.35
CA PHE A 14 -24.41 1.50 -12.64
C PHE A 14 -23.42 2.66 -12.79
N ALA A 15 -23.33 3.51 -11.77
CA ALA A 15 -22.26 4.48 -11.65
C ALA A 15 -20.94 3.70 -11.54
N ALA A 16 -20.13 3.72 -12.59
CA ALA A 16 -18.77 3.21 -12.57
C ALA A 16 -17.98 4.04 -11.56
N VAL A 17 -17.78 3.50 -10.36
CA VAL A 17 -16.89 4.07 -9.37
C VAL A 17 -15.49 4.07 -9.99
N PRO A 18 -14.82 5.22 -10.14
CA PRO A 18 -13.46 5.24 -10.67
C PRO A 18 -12.58 4.43 -9.74
N VAL A 19 -12.05 3.32 -10.25
CA VAL A 19 -11.05 2.51 -9.54
C VAL A 19 -9.84 3.42 -9.34
N THR A 20 -9.61 3.84 -8.12
CA THR A 20 -8.39 4.57 -7.75
C THR A 20 -7.22 3.66 -8.06
N ALA A 21 -6.32 4.09 -8.96
CA ALA A 21 -5.10 3.36 -9.27
C ALA A 21 -4.31 3.15 -7.97
N SER A 22 -4.32 1.91 -7.47
CA SER A 22 -3.57 1.50 -6.29
C SER A 22 -2.12 1.27 -6.68
N ALA A 23 -1.19 1.63 -5.82
CA ALA A 23 0.25 1.39 -6.01
C ALA A 23 0.60 -0.09 -6.17
N SER A 24 -0.27 -0.94 -5.69
CA SER A 24 -0.23 -2.39 -5.80
C SER A 24 -1.68 -2.86 -5.92
N GLU A 25 -2.00 -3.57 -6.98
CA GLU A 25 -3.37 -3.97 -7.26
C GLU A 25 -3.83 -5.06 -6.30
N MET A 26 -4.94 -4.82 -5.62
CA MET A 26 -5.55 -5.82 -4.75
C MET A 26 -6.30 -6.85 -5.59
N ILE A 27 -5.82 -8.08 -5.58
CA ILE A 27 -6.41 -9.19 -6.35
C ILE A 27 -7.61 -9.79 -5.59
N THR A 28 -7.43 -10.10 -4.31
CA THR A 28 -8.48 -10.74 -3.49
C THR A 28 -8.13 -10.69 -2.01
N ARG A 29 -9.03 -11.19 -1.17
CA ARG A 29 -8.83 -11.35 0.28
C ARG A 29 -8.80 -12.81 0.69
N ASN A 30 -8.05 -13.09 1.77
CA ASN A 30 -7.93 -14.42 2.39
C ASN A 30 -7.49 -15.53 1.43
N ALA A 31 -6.66 -15.18 0.44
CA ALA A 31 -6.13 -16.16 -0.49
C ALA A 31 -5.17 -17.15 0.19
N THR A 32 -5.20 -18.40 -0.26
CA THR A 32 -4.28 -19.47 0.09
C THR A 32 -3.77 -20.16 -1.18
N HIS A 33 -2.71 -20.97 -1.07
CA HIS A 33 -2.13 -21.73 -2.20
C HIS A 33 -1.84 -20.85 -3.41
N VAL A 34 -1.28 -19.67 -3.17
CA VAL A 34 -1.00 -18.68 -4.22
C VAL A 34 0.23 -19.09 -5.01
N ARG A 35 0.09 -19.10 -6.33
CA ARG A 35 1.18 -19.32 -7.30
C ARG A 35 1.14 -18.23 -8.34
N LEU A 36 2.33 -17.78 -8.75
CA LEU A 36 2.54 -16.80 -9.80
C LEU A 36 3.29 -17.47 -10.94
N ALA A 37 2.84 -17.25 -12.17
CA ALA A 37 3.55 -17.57 -13.39
C ALA A 37 3.45 -16.36 -14.33
N VAL A 38 4.48 -16.11 -15.13
CA VAL A 38 4.49 -15.02 -16.12
C VAL A 38 4.99 -15.58 -17.45
N ASN A 39 4.29 -15.30 -18.53
CA ASN A 39 4.68 -15.77 -19.85
C ASN A 39 5.62 -14.77 -20.57
N ARG A 40 6.11 -15.14 -21.75
CA ARG A 40 7.02 -14.31 -22.56
C ARG A 40 6.42 -12.96 -23.00
N ASN A 41 5.11 -12.81 -22.93
CA ASN A 41 4.41 -11.57 -23.29
C ASN A 41 4.08 -10.70 -22.05
N ASN A 42 4.73 -10.93 -20.93
CA ASN A 42 4.47 -10.23 -19.67
C ASN A 42 3.00 -10.26 -19.23
N VAL A 43 2.33 -11.38 -19.48
CA VAL A 43 1.05 -11.68 -18.87
C VAL A 43 1.31 -12.55 -17.65
N ALA A 44 0.82 -12.14 -16.50
CA ALA A 44 0.89 -12.94 -15.27
C ALA A 44 -0.37 -13.81 -15.13
N LEU A 45 -0.20 -15.02 -14.64
CA LEU A 45 -1.26 -15.89 -14.18
C LEU A 45 -1.10 -16.10 -12.68
N LEU A 46 -2.12 -15.71 -11.93
CA LEU A 46 -2.24 -16.00 -10.50
C LEU A 46 -3.22 -17.17 -10.31
N ASN A 47 -2.72 -18.24 -9.71
CA ASN A 47 -3.53 -19.36 -9.24
C ASN A 47 -3.63 -19.27 -7.73
N TYR A 48 -4.84 -19.27 -7.17
CA TYR A 48 -5.05 -19.19 -5.72
C TYR A 48 -6.40 -19.77 -5.31
N ARG A 49 -6.55 -20.07 -4.03
CA ARG A 49 -7.84 -20.44 -3.43
C ARG A 49 -8.37 -19.29 -2.59
N ALA A 50 -9.62 -18.91 -2.80
CA ALA A 50 -10.34 -17.94 -2.01
C ALA A 50 -11.84 -18.29 -1.95
N GLY A 51 -12.50 -18.07 -0.81
CA GLY A 51 -13.91 -18.42 -0.64
C GLY A 51 -14.21 -19.92 -0.93
N GLY A 52 -13.28 -20.80 -0.61
CA GLY A 52 -13.40 -22.25 -0.84
C GLY A 52 -13.19 -22.70 -2.30
N ARG A 53 -12.96 -21.79 -3.25
CA ARG A 53 -12.84 -22.09 -4.68
C ARG A 53 -11.44 -21.82 -5.20
N GLN A 54 -11.07 -22.54 -6.27
CA GLN A 54 -9.86 -22.26 -7.05
C GLN A 54 -10.14 -21.13 -8.02
N HIS A 55 -9.19 -20.21 -8.14
CA HIS A 55 -9.25 -19.05 -9.04
C HIS A 55 -8.02 -19.02 -9.94
N HIS A 56 -8.23 -18.53 -11.17
CA HIS A 56 -7.22 -18.33 -12.19
C HIS A 56 -7.38 -16.90 -12.73
N THR A 57 -6.53 -15.99 -12.30
CA THR A 57 -6.61 -14.58 -12.70
C THR A 57 -5.45 -14.24 -13.61
N LEU A 58 -5.75 -13.76 -14.81
CA LEU A 58 -4.74 -13.18 -15.69
C LEU A 58 -4.58 -11.69 -15.38
N ALA A 59 -3.35 -11.22 -15.42
CA ALA A 59 -3.01 -9.81 -15.21
C ALA A 59 -1.97 -9.35 -16.22
N TRP A 60 -2.10 -8.15 -16.74
CA TRP A 60 -1.13 -7.52 -17.64
C TRP A 60 -1.18 -6.00 -17.53
N GLY A 61 -0.20 -5.33 -18.11
CA GLY A 61 -0.04 -3.89 -17.98
C GLY A 61 0.68 -3.51 -16.70
N ALA A 62 0.38 -2.34 -16.18
CA ALA A 62 1.10 -1.62 -15.14
C ALA A 62 2.61 -1.84 -15.28
N ILE A 63 3.41 -0.97 -14.88
CA ILE A 63 4.86 -1.12 -14.74
C ILE A 63 5.32 -0.02 -13.80
N ASN A 64 6.16 0.90 -14.17
CA ASN A 64 6.59 1.95 -13.28
C ASN A 64 5.54 3.07 -13.18
N ALA A 65 5.40 3.64 -11.98
CA ALA A 65 4.59 4.82 -11.77
C ALA A 65 5.07 5.99 -12.63
N ARG A 66 4.14 6.75 -13.17
CA ARG A 66 4.41 8.01 -13.86
C ARG A 66 4.48 9.15 -12.86
N THR A 67 5.33 10.12 -13.12
CA THR A 67 5.30 11.38 -12.37
C THR A 67 3.91 11.99 -12.53
N PRO A 68 3.21 12.32 -11.43
CA PRO A 68 1.89 12.92 -11.52
C PRO A 68 1.93 14.26 -12.25
N SER A 69 1.07 14.41 -13.23
CA SER A 69 0.84 15.67 -13.95
C SER A 69 -0.64 15.91 -14.17
N ARG A 70 -1.00 17.17 -14.44
CA ARG A 70 -2.39 17.54 -14.72
C ARG A 70 -2.87 16.80 -15.98
N GLY A 71 -3.92 15.99 -15.86
CA GLY A 71 -4.48 15.25 -16.99
C GLY A 71 -3.87 13.88 -17.26
N SER A 72 -2.71 13.51 -16.71
CA SER A 72 -2.18 12.17 -16.86
C SER A 72 -2.76 11.19 -15.84
N THR A 73 -3.20 10.03 -16.31
CA THR A 73 -3.60 8.91 -15.46
C THR A 73 -2.39 8.04 -15.13
N GLN A 74 -2.36 7.48 -13.92
CA GLN A 74 -1.39 6.47 -13.56
C GLN A 74 -1.59 5.19 -14.37
N LEU A 75 -0.52 4.42 -14.51
CA LEU A 75 -0.59 3.08 -15.05
C LEU A 75 -1.41 2.19 -14.14
N SER A 76 -2.14 1.26 -14.73
CA SER A 76 -2.98 0.30 -14.03
C SER A 76 -2.82 -1.09 -14.62
N PHE A 77 -3.20 -2.09 -13.84
CA PHE A 77 -3.38 -3.44 -14.33
C PHE A 77 -4.70 -3.58 -15.10
N ARG A 78 -4.69 -4.48 -16.07
CA ARG A 78 -5.89 -5.12 -16.59
C ARG A 78 -5.96 -6.51 -16.00
N LEU A 79 -7.10 -6.87 -15.45
CA LEU A 79 -7.34 -8.13 -14.77
C LEU A 79 -8.45 -8.91 -15.46
N ASP A 80 -8.23 -10.20 -15.63
CA ASP A 80 -9.26 -11.13 -16.10
C ASP A 80 -9.38 -12.27 -15.08
N TYR A 81 -10.39 -12.18 -14.25
CA TYR A 81 -10.69 -13.15 -13.19
C TYR A 81 -11.26 -14.47 -13.70
N SER A 82 -11.56 -14.57 -14.99
CA SER A 82 -12.08 -15.78 -15.64
C SER A 82 -11.00 -16.73 -16.17
N GLY A 83 -9.71 -16.35 -15.98
CA GLY A 83 -8.58 -17.15 -16.48
C GLY A 83 -8.44 -17.16 -18.00
N GLY A 84 -8.98 -16.18 -18.68
CA GLY A 84 -8.89 -15.99 -20.11
C GLY A 84 -10.22 -16.00 -20.83
N TRP A 85 -11.26 -16.54 -20.23
CA TRP A 85 -12.58 -16.57 -20.88
C TRP A 85 -13.12 -15.17 -21.18
N GLY A 86 -12.97 -14.23 -20.24
CA GLY A 86 -13.39 -12.85 -20.41
C GLY A 86 -12.61 -12.09 -21.48
N SER A 87 -11.29 -12.25 -21.50
CA SER A 87 -10.41 -11.50 -22.40
C SER A 87 -10.15 -12.17 -23.75
N ARG A 88 -10.18 -13.50 -23.82
CA ARG A 88 -9.77 -14.28 -25.00
C ARG A 88 -10.74 -15.38 -25.43
N ARG A 89 -11.91 -15.49 -24.79
CA ARG A 89 -12.96 -16.49 -25.04
C ARG A 89 -12.48 -17.94 -24.98
N ARG A 90 -11.45 -18.21 -24.15
CA ARG A 90 -10.91 -19.56 -23.93
C ARG A 90 -10.20 -19.64 -22.58
N ASP A 91 -10.03 -20.84 -22.04
CA ASP A 91 -9.31 -21.13 -20.77
C ASP A 91 -7.78 -20.97 -20.98
N VAL A 92 -7.27 -19.76 -21.00
CA VAL A 92 -5.84 -19.47 -21.23
C VAL A 92 -4.99 -20.11 -20.12
N TRP A 93 -5.49 -20.18 -18.89
CA TRP A 93 -4.80 -20.74 -17.74
C TRP A 93 -4.41 -22.21 -17.91
N ARG A 94 -5.15 -23.02 -18.69
CA ARG A 94 -4.87 -24.44 -18.91
C ARG A 94 -3.58 -24.69 -19.69
N GLY A 95 -3.31 -23.86 -20.70
CA GLY A 95 -2.12 -23.95 -21.53
C GLY A 95 -1.06 -22.90 -21.21
N PHE A 96 -1.09 -22.30 -20.01
CA PHE A 96 -0.21 -21.22 -19.67
C PHE A 96 1.23 -21.70 -19.47
N LYS A 97 2.16 -21.17 -20.28
CA LYS A 97 3.59 -21.50 -20.20
C LYS A 97 4.32 -20.41 -19.40
N ASN A 98 4.86 -20.81 -18.24
CA ASN A 98 5.70 -19.92 -17.46
C ASN A 98 7.05 -19.68 -18.16
N ALA A 99 7.47 -18.43 -18.23
CA ALA A 99 8.78 -18.03 -18.74
C ALA A 99 9.54 -17.17 -17.72
N CYS A 100 8.95 -16.95 -16.52
CA CYS A 100 9.55 -16.17 -15.46
C CYS A 100 10.64 -16.95 -14.77
N GLY A 101 11.81 -16.34 -14.60
CA GLY A 101 12.95 -16.87 -13.88
C GLY A 101 12.89 -16.63 -12.37
N GLN A 102 13.98 -16.98 -11.71
CA GLN A 102 14.17 -16.67 -10.29
C GLN A 102 14.05 -15.16 -10.06
N TYR A 103 13.50 -14.76 -8.91
CA TYR A 103 13.41 -13.36 -8.53
C TYR A 103 14.80 -12.82 -8.16
N GLU A 104 15.23 -11.78 -8.86
CA GLU A 104 16.53 -11.12 -8.68
C GLU A 104 16.40 -9.69 -8.15
N GLY A 105 15.20 -9.27 -7.80
CA GLY A 105 14.94 -7.95 -7.28
C GLY A 105 15.26 -7.79 -5.79
N PRO A 106 15.05 -6.60 -5.23
CA PRO A 106 15.30 -6.32 -3.82
C PRO A 106 14.40 -7.14 -2.89
N ALA A 107 14.88 -7.41 -1.68
CA ALA A 107 14.13 -8.16 -0.66
C ALA A 107 12.79 -7.48 -0.33
N LEU A 108 11.70 -8.23 -0.37
CA LEU A 108 10.36 -7.75 -0.10
C LEU A 108 9.78 -8.42 1.14
N ARG A 109 9.12 -7.65 1.99
CA ARG A 109 8.34 -8.18 3.12
C ARG A 109 6.97 -8.64 2.65
N TYR A 110 6.36 -9.57 3.38
CA TYR A 110 5.06 -10.17 3.07
C TYR A 110 5.01 -10.88 1.69
N LEU A 111 6.16 -11.22 1.15
CA LEU A 111 6.27 -11.89 -0.13
C LEU A 111 5.65 -13.29 -0.07
N VAL A 112 4.83 -13.60 -1.07
CA VAL A 112 4.22 -14.91 -1.27
C VAL A 112 4.82 -15.60 -2.49
N ALA A 113 5.00 -14.83 -3.56
CA ALA A 113 5.64 -15.27 -4.79
C ALA A 113 6.23 -14.07 -5.52
N ALA A 114 7.38 -14.25 -6.15
CA ALA A 114 7.96 -13.25 -7.05
C ALA A 114 8.80 -13.96 -8.12
N CYS A 115 9.02 -13.28 -9.24
CA CYS A 115 9.89 -13.73 -10.30
C CYS A 115 10.39 -12.55 -11.15
N THR A 116 11.44 -12.79 -11.91
CA THR A 116 11.96 -11.87 -12.92
C THR A 116 11.52 -12.34 -14.30
N ALA A 117 10.80 -11.47 -15.00
CA ALA A 117 10.29 -11.74 -16.34
C ALA A 117 11.42 -11.66 -17.38
N PRO A 118 11.23 -12.24 -18.60
CA PRO A 118 12.26 -12.25 -19.64
C PRO A 118 12.77 -10.89 -20.11
N ASP A 119 11.97 -9.81 -19.90
CA ASP A 119 12.35 -8.43 -20.20
C ASP A 119 13.11 -7.73 -19.03
N GLY A 120 13.44 -8.47 -17.96
CA GLY A 120 14.11 -7.96 -16.78
C GLY A 120 13.17 -7.23 -15.81
N SER A 121 11.87 -7.15 -16.07
CA SER A 121 10.91 -6.60 -15.11
C SER A 121 10.60 -7.61 -14.00
N HIS A 122 10.14 -7.10 -12.86
CA HIS A 122 9.84 -7.90 -11.69
C HIS A 122 8.34 -7.96 -11.42
N TRP A 123 7.88 -9.16 -11.13
CA TRP A 123 6.53 -9.42 -10.64
C TRP A 123 6.57 -9.92 -9.21
N ALA A 124 5.72 -9.38 -8.36
CA ALA A 124 5.61 -9.84 -6.97
C ALA A 124 4.16 -9.89 -6.50
N VAL A 125 3.90 -10.87 -5.66
CA VAL A 125 2.63 -11.04 -4.94
C VAL A 125 2.93 -10.98 -3.46
N GLN A 126 2.33 -10.01 -2.77
CA GLN A 126 2.47 -9.79 -1.34
C GLN A 126 1.14 -9.99 -0.63
N LYS A 127 1.16 -10.56 0.59
CA LYS A 127 -0.05 -10.82 1.37
C LYS A 127 0.10 -10.35 2.82
N TRP A 128 -0.75 -9.42 3.25
CA TRP A 128 -0.71 -8.87 4.59
C TRP A 128 -2.06 -8.32 5.04
N ARG A 129 -2.19 -8.10 6.36
CA ARG A 129 -3.39 -7.47 6.92
C ARG A 129 -3.22 -5.95 6.89
N ARG A 130 -3.79 -5.29 5.88
CA ARG A 130 -3.65 -3.85 5.67
C ARG A 130 -4.61 -3.04 6.54
N LEU A 131 -5.83 -3.49 6.69
CA LEU A 131 -6.91 -2.76 7.33
C LEU A 131 -7.00 -3.08 8.83
N LEU A 132 -5.95 -2.75 9.60
CA LEU A 132 -6.03 -2.82 11.06
C LEU A 132 -6.95 -1.71 11.58
N PRO A 133 -7.80 -2.00 12.59
CA PRO A 133 -8.64 -0.98 13.19
C PRO A 133 -7.77 0.00 13.99
N PRO A 134 -8.04 1.32 13.91
CA PRO A 134 -7.28 2.32 14.63
C PRO A 134 -7.50 2.20 16.15
N PHE A 135 -6.47 2.53 16.93
CA PHE A 135 -6.51 2.75 18.39
C PHE A 135 -7.12 1.58 19.17
N GLY A 136 -6.77 0.35 18.81
CA GLY A 136 -7.19 -0.84 19.56
C GLY A 136 -8.68 -1.23 19.47
N ARG A 137 -9.45 -0.57 18.59
CA ARG A 137 -10.85 -0.96 18.35
C ARG A 137 -10.97 -2.41 17.91
N ARG A 138 -12.12 -3.03 18.14
CA ARG A 138 -12.38 -4.38 17.63
C ARG A 138 -12.43 -4.37 16.10
N PRO A 139 -11.71 -5.28 15.43
CA PRO A 139 -11.69 -5.31 13.98
C PRO A 139 -13.05 -5.77 13.43
N THR A 140 -13.55 -5.08 12.41
CA THR A 140 -14.66 -5.54 11.59
C THR A 140 -14.24 -6.79 10.80
N PHE A 141 -15.20 -7.49 10.19
CA PHE A 141 -14.93 -8.66 9.35
C PHE A 141 -13.91 -8.33 8.22
N ALA A 142 -14.09 -7.21 7.52
CA ALA A 142 -13.18 -6.77 6.46
C ALA A 142 -11.76 -6.48 6.98
N GLN A 143 -11.62 -5.95 8.20
CA GLN A 143 -10.33 -5.64 8.82
C GLN A 143 -9.59 -6.89 9.34
N ARG A 144 -10.28 -8.03 9.51
CA ARG A 144 -9.65 -9.32 9.86
C ARG A 144 -9.00 -9.99 8.66
N ALA A 145 -9.40 -9.64 7.46
CA ALA A 145 -8.92 -10.26 6.23
C ALA A 145 -7.46 -9.88 5.93
N THR A 146 -6.75 -10.82 5.30
CA THR A 146 -5.50 -10.54 4.61
C THR A 146 -5.79 -10.16 3.17
N GLU A 147 -5.10 -9.18 2.64
CA GLU A 147 -5.21 -8.75 1.23
C GLU A 147 -4.05 -9.34 0.43
N LEU A 148 -4.34 -9.84 -0.77
CA LEU A 148 -3.37 -10.29 -1.76
C LEU A 148 -3.17 -9.20 -2.79
N HIS A 149 -1.95 -8.71 -2.91
CA HIS A 149 -1.59 -7.61 -3.80
C HIS A 149 -0.59 -8.07 -4.86
N LEU A 150 -0.79 -7.59 -6.09
CA LEU A 150 0.08 -7.82 -7.24
C LEU A 150 0.82 -6.53 -7.60
N SER A 151 2.11 -6.64 -7.85
CA SER A 151 2.97 -5.55 -8.32
C SER A 151 3.75 -5.96 -9.55
N HIS A 152 4.02 -5.01 -10.46
CA HIS A 152 4.86 -5.19 -11.64
C HIS A 152 5.66 -3.92 -11.89
N TRP A 153 6.99 -4.03 -11.83
CA TRP A 153 7.90 -2.88 -11.96
C TRP A 153 9.22 -3.28 -12.61
N SER A 154 9.99 -2.28 -13.02
CA SER A 154 11.38 -2.43 -13.45
C SER A 154 12.25 -1.36 -12.81
N GLY A 155 13.55 -1.66 -12.62
CA GLY A 155 14.51 -0.74 -12.02
C GLY A 155 14.29 -0.51 -10.51
N GLU A 156 14.60 0.67 -10.04
CA GLU A 156 14.63 1.01 -8.62
C GLU A 156 13.26 1.01 -7.95
N LEU A 157 13.23 0.57 -6.70
CA LEU A 157 12.11 0.78 -5.80
C LEU A 157 12.10 2.21 -5.25
N PRO A 158 10.94 2.70 -4.78
CA PRO A 158 10.93 3.92 -4.00
C PRO A 158 11.80 3.79 -2.76
N GLU A 159 12.57 4.85 -2.47
CA GLU A 159 13.32 4.99 -1.24
C GLU A 159 12.36 5.31 -0.10
N PHE A 160 12.27 4.41 0.85
CA PHE A 160 11.45 4.56 2.05
C PHE A 160 12.34 4.48 3.29
N VAL A 161 12.63 5.62 3.88
CA VAL A 161 13.46 5.74 5.08
C VAL A 161 12.59 6.17 6.24
N VAL A 162 12.78 5.50 7.38
CA VAL A 162 12.09 5.80 8.63
C VAL A 162 13.11 5.78 9.76
N LYS A 163 13.06 6.81 10.60
CA LYS A 163 13.88 6.97 11.79
C LYS A 163 13.01 7.28 12.99
N LEU A 164 13.55 7.04 14.18
CA LEU A 164 12.89 7.30 15.46
C LEU A 164 13.74 8.26 16.27
N ASP A 165 13.07 9.17 16.95
CA ASP A 165 13.62 10.11 17.91
C ASP A 165 12.56 10.47 18.97
N TRP A 166 12.63 11.64 19.58
CA TRP A 166 11.68 12.09 20.59
C TRP A 166 11.05 13.43 20.21
N VAL A 167 9.83 13.64 20.69
CA VAL A 167 9.16 14.94 20.67
C VAL A 167 8.79 15.34 22.10
N TYR A 168 8.92 16.62 22.43
CA TYR A 168 8.75 17.17 23.80
C TYR A 168 9.64 16.46 24.82
N LYS A 169 10.82 15.95 24.43
CA LYS A 169 11.75 15.20 25.30
C LYS A 169 11.13 14.01 26.05
N ARG A 170 9.97 13.56 25.62
CA ARG A 170 9.13 12.60 26.37
C ARG A 170 8.49 11.51 25.51
N PHE A 171 8.02 11.86 24.33
CA PHE A 171 7.25 10.94 23.51
C PHE A 171 8.07 10.47 22.32
N ASP A 172 7.91 9.21 21.99
CA ASP A 172 8.51 8.65 20.78
C ASP A 172 7.96 9.37 19.55
N HIS A 173 8.82 9.58 18.58
CA HIS A 173 8.50 10.28 17.36
C HIS A 173 9.13 9.55 16.18
N LEU A 174 8.41 9.49 15.08
CA LEU A 174 8.81 8.85 13.83
C LEU A 174 8.90 9.93 12.76
N TYR A 175 9.99 9.93 12.02
CA TYR A 175 10.15 10.78 10.85
C TYR A 175 10.84 10.03 9.71
N GLY A 176 10.79 10.57 8.51
CA GLY A 176 11.44 9.97 7.38
C GLY A 176 10.99 10.57 6.06
N TRP A 177 11.25 9.85 4.99
CA TRP A 177 10.86 10.27 3.64
C TRP A 177 10.50 9.10 2.75
N LEU A 178 9.67 9.40 1.77
CA LEU A 178 9.35 8.54 0.65
C LEU A 178 9.73 9.27 -0.64
N ARG A 179 10.67 8.73 -1.39
CA ARG A 179 11.14 9.27 -2.66
C ARG A 179 11.10 8.22 -3.75
N TYR A 180 10.91 8.62 -4.98
CA TYR A 180 10.98 7.75 -6.13
C TYR A 180 11.67 8.47 -7.28
N LYS A 181 12.73 7.89 -7.83
CA LYS A 181 13.58 8.51 -8.85
C LYS A 181 14.04 9.91 -8.43
N GLY A 182 14.55 10.03 -7.21
CA GLY A 182 15.06 11.28 -6.63
C GLY A 182 14.01 12.33 -6.29
N LYS A 183 12.71 12.09 -6.57
CA LYS A 183 11.62 13.04 -6.29
C LYS A 183 10.79 12.60 -5.11
N GLY A 184 10.36 13.56 -4.30
CA GLY A 184 9.46 13.30 -3.19
C GLY A 184 8.13 12.72 -3.66
N VAL A 185 7.66 11.69 -2.97
CA VAL A 185 6.36 11.09 -3.19
C VAL A 185 5.38 11.69 -2.18
N TYR A 186 4.38 12.42 -2.63
CA TYR A 186 3.43 13.14 -1.78
C TYR A 186 2.01 13.13 -2.36
N GLY A 187 1.01 13.32 -1.51
CA GLY A 187 -0.38 13.43 -1.88
C GLY A 187 -0.72 14.82 -2.42
N PHE A 188 -1.69 14.89 -3.32
CA PHE A 188 -2.06 16.15 -3.97
C PHE A 188 -3.33 16.76 -3.43
N ARG A 189 -4.28 15.94 -3.03
CA ARG A 189 -5.63 16.37 -2.64
C ARG A 189 -6.18 15.49 -1.52
N ALA A 190 -7.03 16.07 -0.71
CA ALA A 190 -7.96 15.38 0.14
C ALA A 190 -9.37 15.54 -0.42
N THR A 191 -10.24 14.56 -0.16
CA THR A 191 -11.69 14.71 -0.39
C THR A 191 -12.25 15.79 0.54
N LYS A 192 -13.47 16.26 0.26
CA LYS A 192 -14.24 17.14 1.15
C LYS A 192 -14.29 16.64 2.62
N TYR A 193 -14.18 15.33 2.82
CA TYR A 193 -14.20 14.67 4.14
C TYR A 193 -12.82 14.32 4.68
N GLY A 194 -11.75 14.85 4.10
CA GLY A 194 -10.38 14.61 4.54
C GLY A 194 -9.79 13.26 4.13
N SER A 195 -10.51 12.44 3.37
CA SER A 195 -9.95 11.19 2.84
C SER A 195 -8.90 11.49 1.76
N PRO A 196 -7.74 10.84 1.81
CA PRO A 196 -6.69 11.12 0.84
C PRO A 196 -7.12 10.72 -0.57
N LEU A 197 -7.06 11.67 -1.49
CA LEU A 197 -7.16 11.46 -2.92
C LEU A 197 -5.77 11.50 -3.51
N ASP A 198 -5.14 10.35 -3.55
CA ASP A 198 -3.84 10.22 -4.14
C ASP A 198 -3.91 9.29 -5.35
N ARG A 199 -3.61 9.84 -6.52
CA ARG A 199 -3.50 9.07 -7.76
C ARG A 199 -2.42 8.01 -7.75
N TRP A 200 -1.53 8.05 -6.77
CA TRP A 200 -0.47 7.07 -6.57
C TRP A 200 -0.88 5.98 -5.58
N GLY A 201 -2.02 6.13 -4.93
CA GLY A 201 -2.60 5.13 -4.02
C GLY A 201 -1.76 4.87 -2.77
N ARG A 202 -0.94 5.83 -2.34
CA ARG A 202 -0.01 5.64 -1.23
C ARG A 202 -0.52 6.22 0.06
N ASN A 203 -0.47 5.39 1.08
CA ASN A 203 -0.65 5.78 2.46
C ASN A 203 0.51 5.25 3.28
N VAL A 204 1.03 6.06 4.17
CA VAL A 204 1.93 5.59 5.22
C VAL A 204 1.05 5.10 6.37
N PHE A 205 1.09 3.79 6.60
CA PHE A 205 0.38 3.13 7.70
C PHE A 205 1.37 2.98 8.85
N VAL A 206 1.08 3.59 9.98
CA VAL A 206 1.89 3.50 11.19
C VAL A 206 1.19 2.61 12.21
N ASP A 207 1.88 1.60 12.70
CA ASP A 207 1.38 0.65 13.69
C ASP A 207 2.35 0.58 14.88
N THR A 208 1.79 0.32 16.06
CA THR A 208 2.50 0.10 17.32
C THR A 208 2.35 -1.35 17.78
N TYR A 209 3.37 -1.91 18.41
CA TYR A 209 3.34 -3.26 18.97
C TYR A 209 3.29 -3.23 20.48
N ASN A 210 2.36 -4.00 21.08
CA ASN A 210 2.15 -4.06 22.52
C ASN A 210 2.05 -2.66 23.15
N SER A 211 1.23 -1.82 22.54
CA SER A 211 1.00 -0.45 22.97
C SER A 211 -0.18 -0.36 23.95
N ARG A 212 -0.50 0.84 24.41
CA ARG A 212 -1.72 1.10 25.20
C ARG A 212 -3.01 0.70 24.51
N TYR A 213 -2.98 0.47 23.20
CA TYR A 213 -4.14 -0.03 22.44
C TYR A 213 -4.33 -1.54 22.54
N GLY A 214 -3.43 -2.26 23.20
CA GLY A 214 -3.52 -3.68 23.46
C GLY A 214 -2.37 -4.51 22.86
N ARG A 215 -2.43 -5.82 23.12
CA ARG A 215 -1.41 -6.78 22.69
C ARG A 215 -1.34 -6.93 21.17
N GLY A 216 -0.13 -7.15 20.65
CA GLY A 216 0.14 -7.32 19.23
C GLY A 216 0.14 -6.00 18.45
N TRP A 217 0.18 -6.08 17.12
CA TRP A 217 0.18 -4.92 16.26
C TRP A 217 -1.19 -4.22 16.25
N LYS A 218 -1.18 -2.91 16.47
CA LYS A 218 -2.36 -2.04 16.43
C LYS A 218 -2.10 -0.85 15.51
N ARG A 219 -3.10 -0.46 14.73
CA ARG A 219 -3.00 0.72 13.90
C ARG A 219 -2.99 1.97 14.77
N GLU A 220 -1.96 2.75 14.60
CA GLU A 220 -1.84 4.07 15.20
C GLU A 220 -2.45 5.11 14.28
N ASN A 221 -2.00 5.18 13.05
CA ASN A 221 -2.50 6.14 12.08
C ASN A 221 -2.27 5.67 10.64
N ALA A 222 -2.90 6.38 9.70
CA ALA A 222 -2.62 6.27 8.28
C ALA A 222 -2.75 7.65 7.66
N PHE A 223 -1.74 8.08 6.91
CA PHE A 223 -1.68 9.40 6.32
C PHE A 223 -0.97 9.41 4.96
N LEU A 224 -1.18 10.45 4.19
CA LEU A 224 -0.39 10.77 3.00
C LEU A 224 0.78 11.65 3.37
N THR A 225 1.90 11.49 2.67
CA THR A 225 2.96 12.50 2.69
C THR A 225 2.47 13.75 1.95
N HIS A 226 2.37 14.88 2.63
CA HIS A 226 1.90 16.13 2.03
C HIS A 226 3.03 17.06 1.61
N ARG A 227 4.26 16.74 1.98
CA ARG A 227 5.44 17.55 1.67
C ARG A 227 5.99 17.22 0.29
N ARG A 228 6.35 18.24 -0.48
CA ARG A 228 6.96 18.07 -1.82
C ARG A 228 8.26 17.27 -1.80
N THR A 229 8.97 17.29 -0.67
CA THR A 229 10.17 16.49 -0.43
C THR A 229 9.90 15.02 -0.18
N GLY A 230 8.64 14.62 0.01
CA GLY A 230 8.25 13.29 0.46
C GLY A 230 8.47 13.04 1.95
N ALA A 231 8.93 14.05 2.69
CA ALA A 231 9.15 13.93 4.13
C ALA A 231 7.83 13.81 4.90
N PHE A 232 7.88 13.01 5.96
CA PHE A 232 6.75 12.79 6.87
C PHE A 232 7.24 12.63 8.31
N CYS A 233 6.32 12.89 9.25
CA CYS A 233 6.56 12.63 10.66
C CYS A 233 5.28 12.31 11.41
N TYR A 234 5.44 11.62 12.54
CA TYR A 234 4.35 11.26 13.42
C TYR A 234 4.83 11.13 14.87
N GLY A 235 4.24 11.89 15.79
CA GLY A 235 4.53 11.80 17.22
C GLY A 235 3.52 10.89 17.92
N PHE A 236 4.02 10.01 18.80
CA PHE A 236 3.20 9.08 19.59
C PHE A 236 2.74 9.72 20.92
N TYR A 237 2.31 10.98 20.85
CA TYR A 237 1.76 11.74 21.99
C TYR A 237 0.22 11.81 21.92
N PRO A 238 -0.44 12.27 22.99
CA PRO A 238 -1.90 12.40 22.97
C PRO A 238 -2.38 13.34 21.85
N HIS A 239 -3.32 12.88 21.04
CA HIS A 239 -3.96 13.67 19.99
C HIS A 239 -5.44 13.89 20.36
N GLY A 240 -5.76 15.02 20.96
CA GLY A 240 -7.09 15.27 21.52
C GLY A 240 -7.42 14.22 22.61
N ASN A 241 -8.56 13.55 22.49
CA ASN A 241 -8.99 12.52 23.45
C ASN A 241 -8.32 11.15 23.26
N ARG A 242 -7.28 11.05 22.40
CA ARG A 242 -6.60 9.79 22.13
C ARG A 242 -5.37 9.66 23.00
N PRO A 243 -5.19 8.53 23.71
CA PRO A 243 -3.97 8.30 24.47
C PRO A 243 -2.75 8.16 23.56
N PRO A 244 -1.53 8.37 24.06
CA PRO A 244 -0.32 8.15 23.27
C PRO A 244 -0.19 6.68 22.88
N GLY A 245 0.15 6.40 21.63
CA GLY A 245 0.33 5.07 21.07
C GLY A 245 1.68 4.43 21.37
N ARG A 246 2.33 4.77 22.47
CA ARG A 246 3.64 4.23 22.82
C ARG A 246 3.63 2.71 22.91
N GLY A 247 4.51 2.08 22.12
CA GLY A 247 4.68 0.63 22.05
C GLY A 247 6.14 0.20 22.27
N SER A 248 6.41 -1.11 22.25
CA SER A 248 7.78 -1.64 22.29
C SER A 248 8.48 -1.61 20.93
N HIS A 249 7.69 -1.67 19.86
CA HIS A 249 8.16 -1.60 18.47
C HIS A 249 7.19 -0.77 17.64
N TYR A 250 7.73 -0.20 16.59
CA TYR A 250 6.98 0.54 15.58
C TYR A 250 7.19 -0.09 14.21
N ARG A 251 6.19 0.04 13.35
CA ARG A 251 6.36 -0.26 11.94
C ARG A 251 5.67 0.77 11.09
N ALA A 252 6.29 1.09 9.97
CA ALA A 252 5.69 1.88 8.93
C ALA A 252 5.59 1.01 7.67
N THR A 253 4.42 1.04 7.04
CA THR A 253 4.16 0.31 5.81
C THR A 253 3.59 1.28 4.81
N VAL A 254 4.15 1.32 3.62
CA VAL A 254 3.67 2.22 2.58
C VAL A 254 3.41 1.45 1.30
N ILE A 255 2.31 1.78 0.66
CA ILE A 255 2.07 1.41 -0.72
C ILE A 255 2.81 2.44 -1.56
N GLY A 256 3.81 1.98 -2.31
CA GLY A 256 4.66 2.83 -3.13
C GLY A 256 3.91 3.54 -4.25
N PRO A 257 4.57 4.40 -5.03
CA PRO A 257 3.93 5.11 -6.12
C PRO A 257 3.56 4.15 -7.27
N GLY A 258 2.35 4.31 -7.82
CA GLY A 258 1.86 3.48 -8.93
C GLY A 258 1.76 2.02 -8.55
N VAL A 259 2.46 1.17 -9.25
CA VAL A 259 2.34 -0.30 -9.18
C VAL A 259 3.57 -1.00 -8.60
N THR A 260 4.35 -0.28 -7.84
CA THR A 260 5.50 -0.82 -7.12
C THR A 260 5.06 -1.65 -5.91
N PRO A 261 5.93 -2.53 -5.39
CA PRO A 261 5.60 -3.36 -4.24
C PRO A 261 5.38 -2.54 -2.96
N ILE A 262 4.77 -3.18 -1.98
CA ILE A 262 4.55 -2.63 -0.65
C ILE A 262 5.91 -2.53 0.06
N LEU A 263 6.26 -1.33 0.51
CA LEU A 263 7.47 -1.05 1.27
C LEU A 263 7.18 -1.19 2.77
N PHE A 264 8.19 -1.60 3.50
CA PHE A 264 8.06 -1.93 4.91
C PHE A 264 9.30 -1.51 5.69
N TRP A 265 9.07 -0.89 6.84
CA TRP A 265 10.07 -0.63 7.85
C TRP A 265 9.55 -1.07 9.22
N GLN A 266 10.44 -1.57 10.08
CA GLN A 266 10.15 -1.89 11.47
C GLN A 266 11.37 -1.59 12.33
N GLY A 267 11.13 -1.00 13.51
CA GLY A 267 12.18 -0.68 14.47
C GLY A 267 11.69 -0.83 15.91
N VAL A 268 12.65 -0.89 16.82
CA VAL A 268 12.43 -0.89 18.29
C VAL A 268 12.18 0.57 18.71
N ALA A 269 11.36 0.77 19.73
CA ALA A 269 11.16 2.08 20.34
C ALA A 269 12.52 2.70 20.78
N PRO A 270 12.69 4.04 20.68
CA PRO A 270 13.99 4.68 20.90
C PRO A 270 14.49 4.62 22.34
N GLY A 271 13.66 4.16 23.29
CA GLY A 271 14.03 4.10 24.70
C GLY A 271 13.89 5.45 25.43
N PRO A 272 14.58 5.63 26.56
CA PRO A 272 14.59 6.89 27.29
C PRO A 272 15.17 8.03 26.44
N PHE A 273 14.75 9.26 26.74
CA PHE A 273 15.24 10.44 26.04
C PHE A 273 16.76 10.56 26.17
N ASN A 274 17.43 10.77 25.05
CA ASN A 274 18.86 11.03 24.93
C ASN A 274 19.07 12.34 24.15
N ALA A 275 19.64 13.35 24.80
CA ALA A 275 19.75 14.70 24.24
C ALA A 275 20.71 14.78 23.05
N GLU A 276 21.77 13.99 23.03
CA GLU A 276 22.74 13.96 21.93
C GLU A 276 22.14 13.34 20.67
N LEU A 277 21.53 12.17 20.80
CA LEU A 277 20.83 11.52 19.68
C LEU A 277 19.66 12.35 19.18
N ASP A 278 18.97 13.05 20.09
CA ASP A 278 17.88 13.95 19.74
C ASP A 278 18.36 15.16 18.93
N GLU A 279 19.52 15.72 19.25
CA GLU A 279 20.11 16.83 18.49
C GLU A 279 20.54 16.38 17.09
N ILE A 280 21.17 15.20 16.95
CA ILE A 280 21.53 14.62 15.65
C ILE A 280 20.27 14.46 14.77
N ALA A 281 19.22 13.87 15.32
CA ALA A 281 17.95 13.69 14.63
C ALA A 281 17.31 15.03 14.24
N TYR A 282 17.46 16.04 15.08
CA TYR A 282 16.95 17.38 14.79
C TYR A 282 17.67 18.04 13.59
N GLN A 283 18.99 17.94 13.54
CA GLN A 283 19.75 18.51 12.41
C GLN A 283 19.39 17.83 11.08
N GLU A 284 19.18 16.50 11.07
CA GLU A 284 18.65 15.80 9.90
C GLU A 284 17.27 16.31 9.50
N GLN A 285 16.38 16.48 10.48
CA GLN A 285 15.02 16.95 10.20
C GLN A 285 15.02 18.37 9.64
N LYS A 286 15.89 19.27 10.10
CA LYS A 286 16.04 20.60 9.51
C LYS A 286 16.32 20.57 8.00
N GLN A 287 17.13 19.61 7.55
CA GLN A 287 17.42 19.46 6.12
C GLN A 287 16.23 18.89 5.34
N LEU A 288 15.40 18.05 5.96
CA LEU A 288 14.25 17.41 5.33
C LEU A 288 13.01 18.29 5.28
N PHE A 289 12.82 19.09 6.31
CA PHE A 289 11.65 19.96 6.50
C PHE A 289 12.06 21.40 6.35
N THR A 290 11.63 22.04 5.30
CA THR A 290 11.91 23.48 5.03
C THR A 290 11.31 24.43 6.09
N ASN A 291 10.50 23.94 7.00
CA ASN A 291 10.03 24.63 8.18
C ASN A 291 9.92 23.67 9.38
N ALA A 292 10.21 24.18 10.56
CA ALA A 292 10.32 23.42 11.82
C ALA A 292 9.00 22.79 12.35
N LYS A 293 7.96 22.67 11.56
CA LYS A 293 6.63 22.21 12.02
C LYS A 293 6.50 20.72 12.28
N CYS A 294 7.52 19.90 11.97
CA CYS A 294 7.47 18.47 12.29
C CYS A 294 7.83 18.20 13.75
N ARG A 295 8.52 19.10 14.39
CA ARG A 295 9.02 18.93 15.73
C ARG A 295 8.69 20.13 16.61
N HIS A 296 8.06 19.88 17.74
CA HIS A 296 7.96 20.81 18.85
C HIS A 296 9.06 20.48 19.86
N ARG A 297 9.95 21.41 20.10
CA ARG A 297 10.96 21.33 21.17
C ARG A 297 10.33 21.56 22.53
#